data_2e14e493ffeb561529b537b8f59f5f69
#
_entry.id   2e14e493ffeb561529b537b8f59f5f69
#
_cell.length_a   1.000
_cell.length_b   1.000
_cell.length_c   1.000
_cell.angle_alpha   90.00
_cell.angle_beta   90.00
_cell.angle_gamma   90.00
#
_symmetry.space_group_name_H-M   'P 1'
#
loop_
_entity.id
_entity.type
_entity.pdbx_description
1 polymer ?
#
loop_
_entity_poly.entity_id
_entity_poly.type
_entity_poly.pdbx_seq_one_letter_code
_entity_poly.pdbx_strand_id
1 'polypeptide(L)'
;MLEQKKVTLEIAGIPMPSFVQLMLKQSINEHHYFEITLDIQAIEAYGVEIPEASKDWVGKKVIMDFGGTVFVGVATMVGLHRSGGTHGNIKVTGYSSTFLLESDHTCASWCNKSLSDIVKELTDKAGVQALVNPETKSKLEYECQYEETNFRFIQRLARQYQEWLYYDGQNLVFGKPQAGSTTKLTYGEDLSVLDVCSQTLARPIKGSSYHSVNDQTYNGQSPDTAAGQNTLGQAAFDSSLALFTAPAVQRAEPRITNKGELDAYFQRRQQSDSAASSFITGESDCRILTVGSIIDVHTAIHTGIGIHVKNSIGTYIITEITHVAGMGDSYQNYFTALPSSIPTLPCPDVPLPVAHTQQAVVVSNEDPKKLGRVQVKMNWQTGPMQTSWIRVLTPDAGTSDKVPTNRGFVFIPEKGDQVMVAFRYDDPNRPFVLGSLFHGKSGTGGGSSNKTKSLTTRSGCTLSLIHI
;
A
#
# COMPACT_ATOMS: atom_id res chain seq x y z
N MET A 1 5.18 40.48 -4.75
CA MET A 1 4.02 39.65 -4.49
C MET A 1 3.63 38.98 -5.83
N LEU A 2 3.72 37.69 -5.93
CA LEU A 2 3.12 36.95 -7.05
C LEU A 2 1.60 37.10 -6.87
N GLU A 3 0.90 37.55 -7.91
CA GLU A 3 -0.56 37.62 -7.91
C GLU A 3 -1.10 36.21 -7.64
N GLN A 4 -1.67 35.98 -6.43
CA GLN A 4 -2.21 34.68 -6.07
C GLN A 4 -3.43 34.43 -6.94
N LYS A 5 -3.36 33.43 -7.84
CA LYS A 5 -4.48 33.03 -8.67
C LYS A 5 -5.61 32.49 -7.79
N LYS A 6 -6.87 32.81 -8.14
CA LYS A 6 -8.05 32.31 -7.44
C LYS A 6 -8.15 30.79 -7.50
N VAL A 7 -8.74 30.20 -6.46
CA VAL A 7 -9.14 28.79 -6.50
C VAL A 7 -10.26 28.62 -7.52
N THR A 8 -10.09 27.70 -8.47
CA THR A 8 -11.10 27.35 -9.47
C THR A 8 -11.59 25.94 -9.25
N LEU A 9 -12.86 25.71 -9.62
CA LEU A 9 -13.55 24.44 -9.46
C LEU A 9 -14.28 24.06 -10.74
N GLU A 10 -14.15 22.83 -11.18
CA GLU A 10 -14.86 22.23 -12.29
C GLU A 10 -15.49 20.90 -11.84
N ILE A 11 -16.76 20.67 -12.14
CA ILE A 11 -17.47 19.41 -11.87
C ILE A 11 -18.08 18.91 -13.17
N ALA A 12 -17.79 17.68 -13.56
CA ALA A 12 -18.29 17.05 -14.79
C ALA A 12 -17.97 17.84 -16.08
N GLY A 13 -16.84 18.57 -16.13
CA GLY A 13 -16.48 19.44 -17.25
C GLY A 13 -17.15 20.81 -17.23
N ILE A 14 -17.93 21.14 -16.21
CA ILE A 14 -18.64 22.42 -16.05
C ILE A 14 -17.86 23.26 -15.02
N PRO A 15 -17.33 24.43 -15.41
CA PRO A 15 -16.74 25.37 -14.45
C PRO A 15 -17.80 25.91 -13.49
N MET A 16 -17.51 25.87 -12.18
CA MET A 16 -18.40 26.44 -11.17
C MET A 16 -18.10 27.93 -10.97
N PRO A 17 -19.14 28.78 -11.01
CA PRO A 17 -18.97 30.24 -10.91
C PRO A 17 -18.44 30.68 -9.55
N SER A 18 -18.85 29.96 -8.50
CA SER A 18 -18.46 30.20 -7.10
C SER A 18 -18.74 28.97 -6.26
N PHE A 19 -18.18 28.97 -5.05
CA PHE A 19 -18.47 28.02 -3.99
C PHE A 19 -18.58 28.76 -2.64
N VAL A 20 -19.34 28.18 -1.72
CA VAL A 20 -19.47 28.69 -0.34
C VAL A 20 -18.26 28.26 0.46
N GLN A 21 -17.91 26.98 0.36
CA GLN A 21 -16.75 26.38 1.04
C GLN A 21 -16.23 25.20 0.22
N LEU A 22 -14.93 25.05 0.21
CA LEU A 22 -14.22 23.90 -0.33
C LEU A 22 -13.23 23.43 0.70
N MET A 23 -13.26 22.13 1.01
CA MET A 23 -12.27 21.46 1.85
C MET A 23 -11.66 20.31 1.06
N LEU A 24 -10.32 20.21 1.05
CA LEU A 24 -9.58 19.09 0.50
C LEU A 24 -8.60 18.58 1.57
N LYS A 25 -8.80 17.34 2.02
CA LYS A 25 -7.89 16.63 2.93
C LYS A 25 -7.05 15.64 2.15
N GLN A 26 -5.74 15.77 2.25
CA GLN A 26 -4.76 14.91 1.61
C GLN A 26 -3.85 14.28 2.66
N SER A 27 -3.55 12.99 2.50
CA SER A 27 -2.63 12.25 3.38
C SER A 27 -1.87 11.21 2.57
N ILE A 28 -0.63 10.90 2.98
CA ILE A 28 0.08 9.74 2.43
C ILE A 28 -0.70 8.46 2.74
N ASN A 29 -0.50 7.45 1.92
CA ASN A 29 -1.05 6.10 2.11
C ASN A 29 -2.58 5.97 1.99
N GLU A 30 -3.33 7.05 1.79
CA GLU A 30 -4.79 7.06 1.79
C GLU A 30 -5.36 7.72 0.54
N HIS A 31 -6.67 7.53 0.31
CA HIS A 31 -7.41 8.35 -0.64
C HIS A 31 -7.54 9.76 -0.08
N HIS A 32 -7.35 10.77 -0.94
CA HIS A 32 -7.66 12.13 -0.56
C HIS A 32 -9.18 12.34 -0.59
N TYR A 33 -9.70 13.05 0.37
CA TYR A 33 -11.13 13.36 0.51
C TYR A 33 -11.40 14.82 0.28
N PHE A 34 -12.48 15.14 -0.44
CA PHE A 34 -12.93 16.51 -0.59
C PHE A 34 -14.41 16.70 -0.25
N GLU A 35 -14.71 17.90 0.16
CA GLU A 35 -16.07 18.39 0.42
C GLU A 35 -16.23 19.77 -0.17
N ILE A 36 -17.28 19.97 -0.98
CA ILE A 36 -17.60 21.23 -1.64
C ILE A 36 -19.03 21.60 -1.29
N THR A 37 -19.25 22.83 -0.86
CA THR A 37 -20.57 23.42 -0.64
C THR A 37 -20.79 24.52 -1.65
N LEU A 38 -21.86 24.39 -2.44
CA LEU A 38 -22.25 25.31 -3.50
C LEU A 38 -23.60 25.96 -3.15
N ASP A 39 -23.73 27.26 -3.45
CA ASP A 39 -25.00 27.95 -3.32
C ASP A 39 -25.92 27.60 -4.50
N ILE A 40 -27.13 27.15 -4.20
CA ILE A 40 -28.14 26.78 -5.21
C ILE A 40 -28.46 27.95 -6.11
N GLN A 41 -28.70 29.14 -5.54
CA GLN A 41 -29.07 30.33 -6.35
C GLN A 41 -27.98 30.72 -7.33
N ALA A 42 -26.70 30.64 -6.91
CA ALA A 42 -25.58 30.94 -7.79
C ALA A 42 -25.48 29.98 -8.97
N ILE A 43 -25.82 28.71 -8.76
CA ILE A 43 -25.77 27.67 -9.80
C ILE A 43 -26.96 27.77 -10.75
N GLU A 44 -28.18 27.97 -10.23
CA GLU A 44 -29.38 28.18 -11.03
C GLU A 44 -29.27 29.45 -11.92
N ALA A 45 -28.71 30.54 -11.37
CA ALA A 45 -28.44 31.75 -12.13
C ALA A 45 -27.43 31.50 -13.30
N TYR A 46 -26.61 30.45 -13.22
CA TYR A 46 -25.68 30.04 -14.27
C TYR A 46 -26.29 29.06 -15.29
N GLY A 47 -27.60 28.75 -15.13
CA GLY A 47 -28.39 27.96 -16.10
C GLY A 47 -28.28 26.43 -15.88
N VAL A 48 -27.82 25.97 -14.70
CA VAL A 48 -27.77 24.55 -14.36
C VAL A 48 -29.03 24.18 -13.55
N GLU A 49 -29.88 23.32 -14.07
CA GLU A 49 -31.05 22.79 -13.35
C GLU A 49 -30.64 21.75 -12.31
N ILE A 50 -30.95 22.01 -11.04
CA ILE A 50 -30.42 21.27 -9.88
C ILE A 50 -30.97 19.85 -9.72
N PRO A 51 -32.23 19.49 -9.99
CA PRO A 51 -32.68 18.10 -9.88
C PRO A 51 -31.96 17.16 -10.82
N GLU A 52 -31.44 17.64 -11.97
CA GLU A 52 -30.69 16.87 -12.93
C GLU A 52 -29.20 16.92 -12.67
N ALA A 53 -28.67 18.05 -12.18
CA ALA A 53 -27.24 18.21 -11.86
C ALA A 53 -26.74 17.18 -10.82
N SER A 54 -27.56 16.85 -9.79
CA SER A 54 -27.16 15.81 -8.83
C SER A 54 -27.04 14.43 -9.45
N LYS A 55 -27.85 14.14 -10.47
CA LYS A 55 -27.82 12.90 -11.25
C LYS A 55 -26.59 12.82 -12.15
N ASP A 56 -26.20 13.97 -12.71
CA ASP A 56 -25.12 14.07 -13.70
C ASP A 56 -23.73 14.24 -13.05
N TRP A 57 -23.65 14.56 -11.76
CA TRP A 57 -22.37 14.80 -11.08
C TRP A 57 -21.84 13.58 -10.33
N VAL A 58 -22.71 12.68 -9.84
CA VAL A 58 -22.25 11.45 -9.15
C VAL A 58 -21.45 10.57 -10.12
N GLY A 59 -20.28 10.13 -9.68
CA GLY A 59 -19.35 9.35 -10.49
C GLY A 59 -18.55 10.18 -11.51
N LYS A 60 -18.69 11.50 -11.52
CA LYS A 60 -17.99 12.38 -12.47
C LYS A 60 -16.73 12.98 -11.87
N LYS A 61 -15.84 13.39 -12.79
CA LYS A 61 -14.57 14.02 -12.48
C LYS A 61 -14.79 15.39 -11.84
N VAL A 62 -14.02 15.68 -10.82
CA VAL A 62 -13.89 16.98 -10.16
C VAL A 62 -12.47 17.46 -10.29
N ILE A 63 -12.28 18.71 -10.71
CA ILE A 63 -10.97 19.35 -10.82
C ILE A 63 -10.97 20.58 -9.94
N MET A 64 -9.96 20.71 -9.08
CA MET A 64 -9.70 21.88 -8.26
C MET A 64 -8.31 22.42 -8.60
N ASP A 65 -8.21 23.70 -8.94
CA ASP A 65 -6.91 24.36 -9.12
C ASP A 65 -6.76 25.43 -8.04
N PHE A 66 -5.78 25.24 -7.17
CA PHE A 66 -5.46 26.16 -6.07
C PHE A 66 -4.49 27.28 -6.48
N GLY A 67 -4.39 27.57 -7.78
CA GLY A 67 -3.49 28.62 -8.29
C GLY A 67 -2.18 28.08 -8.86
N GLY A 68 -2.22 26.87 -9.42
CA GLY A 68 -1.11 26.15 -10.05
C GLY A 68 -0.89 24.75 -9.51
N THR A 69 -1.56 24.40 -8.39
CA THR A 69 -1.62 23.01 -7.89
C THR A 69 -3.00 22.44 -8.20
N VAL A 70 -3.02 21.46 -9.11
CA VAL A 70 -4.27 20.84 -9.60
C VAL A 70 -4.52 19.55 -8.83
N PHE A 71 -5.74 19.42 -8.33
CA PHE A 71 -6.26 18.18 -7.76
C PHE A 71 -7.36 17.62 -8.65
N VAL A 72 -7.29 16.32 -8.91
CA VAL A 72 -8.27 15.55 -9.69
C VAL A 72 -8.90 14.48 -8.83
N GLY A 73 -10.23 14.51 -8.73
CA GLY A 73 -11.00 13.53 -7.97
C GLY A 73 -12.27 13.09 -8.69
N VAL A 74 -13.06 12.29 -7.99
CA VAL A 74 -14.36 11.76 -8.43
C VAL A 74 -15.41 12.09 -7.37
N ALA A 75 -16.51 12.70 -7.77
CA ALA A 75 -17.66 12.94 -6.91
C ALA A 75 -18.37 11.61 -6.59
N THR A 76 -18.43 11.24 -5.33
CA THR A 76 -19.09 10.00 -4.90
C THR A 76 -20.45 10.21 -4.27
N MET A 77 -20.72 11.43 -3.81
CA MET A 77 -22.00 11.81 -3.24
C MET A 77 -22.34 13.26 -3.62
N VAL A 78 -23.59 13.48 -3.96
CA VAL A 78 -24.18 14.81 -4.16
C VAL A 78 -25.45 14.89 -3.33
N GLY A 79 -25.53 15.85 -2.43
CA GLY A 79 -26.65 16.04 -1.53
C GLY A 79 -27.21 17.46 -1.61
N LEU A 80 -28.53 17.58 -1.52
CA LEU A 80 -29.25 18.86 -1.43
C LEU A 80 -29.58 19.12 0.04
N HIS A 81 -29.05 20.20 0.60
CA HIS A 81 -29.33 20.62 1.98
C HIS A 81 -30.17 21.89 1.99
N ARG A 82 -31.35 21.84 2.58
CA ARG A 82 -32.25 22.99 2.78
C ARG A 82 -32.60 23.12 4.25
N SER A 83 -32.44 24.32 4.79
CA SER A 83 -32.85 24.63 6.17
C SER A 83 -33.38 26.06 6.29
N GLY A 84 -34.27 26.31 7.25
CA GLY A 84 -34.73 27.65 7.59
C GLY A 84 -35.51 28.38 6.46
N GLY A 85 -36.10 27.67 5.48
CA GLY A 85 -36.84 28.30 4.37
C GLY A 85 -35.94 28.97 3.32
N THR A 86 -34.65 28.74 3.31
CA THR A 86 -33.69 29.24 2.31
C THR A 86 -33.67 28.33 1.06
N HIS A 87 -33.12 28.83 -0.07
CA HIS A 87 -32.90 28.03 -1.27
C HIS A 87 -32.00 26.82 -1.02
N GLY A 88 -31.08 26.91 -0.03
CA GLY A 88 -30.22 25.83 0.42
C GLY A 88 -28.93 25.77 -0.33
N ASN A 89 -28.16 24.69 -0.04
CA ASN A 89 -26.84 24.41 -0.60
C ASN A 89 -26.80 23.03 -1.23
N ILE A 90 -25.97 22.86 -2.25
CA ILE A 90 -25.55 21.55 -2.74
C ILE A 90 -24.24 21.19 -2.07
N LYS A 91 -24.19 20.00 -1.48
CA LYS A 91 -22.98 19.42 -0.93
C LYS A 91 -22.48 18.33 -1.89
N VAL A 92 -21.26 18.47 -2.40
CA VAL A 92 -20.57 17.48 -3.23
C VAL A 92 -19.38 16.94 -2.45
N THR A 93 -19.35 15.63 -2.24
CA THR A 93 -18.20 14.97 -1.62
C THR A 93 -17.63 13.89 -2.52
N GLY A 94 -16.36 13.60 -2.35
CA GLY A 94 -15.70 12.57 -3.14
C GLY A 94 -14.25 12.35 -2.72
N TYR A 95 -13.58 11.60 -3.55
CA TYR A 95 -12.21 11.18 -3.29
C TYR A 95 -11.31 11.44 -4.50
N SER A 96 -10.00 11.35 -4.28
CA SER A 96 -8.99 11.33 -5.35
C SER A 96 -9.29 10.24 -6.38
N SER A 97 -8.74 10.37 -7.58
CA SER A 97 -8.92 9.37 -8.65
C SER A 97 -8.48 7.95 -8.23
N THR A 98 -7.65 7.82 -7.19
CA THR A 98 -7.26 6.53 -6.62
C THR A 98 -8.46 5.72 -6.08
N PHE A 99 -9.60 6.36 -5.79
CA PHE A 99 -10.84 5.68 -5.40
C PHE A 99 -11.38 4.72 -6.48
N LEU A 100 -11.01 4.92 -7.74
CA LEU A 100 -11.35 3.99 -8.82
C LEU A 100 -10.71 2.59 -8.63
N LEU A 101 -9.74 2.46 -7.73
CA LEU A 101 -9.13 1.18 -7.33
C LEU A 101 -9.95 0.42 -6.26
N GLU A 102 -11.03 0.99 -5.74
CA GLU A 102 -11.93 0.41 -4.71
C GLU A 102 -13.15 -0.30 -5.35
N SER A 103 -12.94 -1.08 -6.42
CA SER A 103 -14.05 -1.72 -7.13
C SER A 103 -14.78 -2.78 -6.30
N ASP A 104 -14.06 -3.67 -5.66
CA ASP A 104 -14.49 -4.68 -4.67
C ASP A 104 -13.31 -5.59 -4.32
N HIS A 105 -13.53 -6.48 -3.36
CA HIS A 105 -12.53 -7.48 -2.97
C HIS A 105 -12.35 -8.51 -4.10
N THR A 106 -11.10 -8.76 -4.47
CA THR A 106 -10.77 -9.68 -5.56
C THR A 106 -9.55 -10.52 -5.22
N CYS A 107 -9.38 -11.61 -5.98
CA CYS A 107 -8.20 -12.45 -5.93
C CYS A 107 -7.46 -12.41 -7.27
N ALA A 108 -6.16 -12.21 -7.22
CA ALA A 108 -5.28 -12.27 -8.38
C ALA A 108 -3.88 -12.76 -7.98
N SER A 109 -3.09 -13.26 -8.92
CA SER A 109 -1.72 -13.68 -8.64
C SER A 109 -0.78 -13.44 -9.81
N TRP A 110 0.46 -13.14 -9.48
CA TRP A 110 1.53 -12.86 -10.42
C TRP A 110 2.74 -13.73 -10.12
N CYS A 111 3.33 -14.30 -11.16
CA CYS A 111 4.59 -15.03 -11.10
C CYS A 111 5.67 -14.28 -11.90
N ASN A 112 6.86 -14.13 -11.32
CA ASN A 112 8.02 -13.51 -11.96
C ASN A 112 7.75 -12.09 -12.51
N LYS A 113 6.94 -11.32 -11.80
CA LYS A 113 6.63 -9.90 -12.10
C LYS A 113 7.34 -8.98 -11.12
N SER A 114 7.71 -7.79 -11.58
CA SER A 114 8.21 -6.73 -10.70
C SER A 114 7.05 -6.01 -9.99
N LEU A 115 7.34 -5.31 -8.89
CA LEU A 115 6.36 -4.41 -8.24
C LEU A 115 5.81 -3.38 -9.24
N SER A 116 6.69 -2.83 -10.09
CA SER A 116 6.29 -1.87 -11.12
C SER A 116 5.26 -2.45 -12.09
N ASP A 117 5.47 -3.71 -12.54
CA ASP A 117 4.54 -4.36 -13.46
C ASP A 117 3.17 -4.56 -12.82
N ILE A 118 3.15 -5.01 -11.55
CA ILE A 118 1.91 -5.28 -10.82
C ILE A 118 1.11 -3.99 -10.58
N VAL A 119 1.76 -2.96 -10.03
CA VAL A 119 1.08 -1.69 -9.72
C VAL A 119 0.57 -1.01 -10.98
N LYS A 120 1.37 -0.97 -12.07
CA LYS A 120 0.95 -0.41 -13.36
C LYS A 120 -0.24 -1.18 -13.94
N GLU A 121 -0.21 -2.52 -13.92
CA GLU A 121 -1.33 -3.32 -14.41
C GLU A 121 -2.65 -2.98 -13.70
N LEU A 122 -2.60 -2.77 -12.37
CA LEU A 122 -3.79 -2.43 -11.58
C LEU A 122 -4.28 -1.00 -11.85
N THR A 123 -3.35 -0.03 -11.91
CA THR A 123 -3.70 1.38 -12.15
C THR A 123 -4.19 1.60 -13.57
N ASP A 124 -3.57 0.98 -14.58
CA ASP A 124 -3.99 1.07 -15.98
C ASP A 124 -5.40 0.50 -16.19
N LYS A 125 -5.70 -0.67 -15.61
CA LYS A 125 -7.04 -1.27 -15.64
C LYS A 125 -8.12 -0.40 -15.01
N ALA A 126 -7.77 0.34 -13.96
CA ALA A 126 -8.68 1.26 -13.27
C ALA A 126 -8.76 2.66 -13.91
N GLY A 127 -7.91 2.95 -14.90
CA GLY A 127 -7.81 4.29 -15.52
C GLY A 127 -7.21 5.35 -14.60
N VAL A 128 -6.38 4.94 -13.62
CA VAL A 128 -5.69 5.82 -12.68
C VAL A 128 -4.29 6.14 -13.20
N GLN A 129 -3.98 7.42 -13.33
CA GLN A 129 -2.63 7.86 -13.68
C GLN A 129 -1.66 7.53 -12.53
N ALA A 130 -0.49 6.96 -12.83
CA ALA A 130 0.46 6.56 -11.81
C ALA A 130 1.92 6.81 -12.20
N LEU A 131 2.72 7.25 -11.22
CA LEU A 131 4.16 7.36 -11.27
C LEU A 131 4.76 6.22 -10.45
N VAL A 132 5.19 5.16 -11.12
CA VAL A 132 5.61 3.92 -10.47
C VAL A 132 7.12 3.74 -10.60
N ASN A 133 7.85 3.97 -9.51
CA ASN A 133 9.30 3.85 -9.44
C ASN A 133 9.75 3.28 -8.08
N PRO A 134 9.35 2.03 -7.71
CA PRO A 134 9.76 1.42 -6.45
C PRO A 134 11.26 1.25 -6.37
N GLU A 135 11.81 1.22 -5.16
CA GLU A 135 13.22 0.88 -4.92
C GLU A 135 13.49 -0.60 -5.19
N THR A 136 12.52 -1.45 -4.85
CA THR A 136 12.57 -2.90 -5.12
C THR A 136 12.39 -3.18 -6.61
N LYS A 137 13.49 -3.45 -7.33
CA LYS A 137 13.50 -3.69 -8.79
C LYS A 137 13.45 -5.17 -9.17
N SER A 138 13.73 -6.09 -8.24
CA SER A 138 13.75 -7.52 -8.52
C SER A 138 12.37 -8.05 -8.87
N LYS A 139 12.34 -9.10 -9.72
CA LYS A 139 11.11 -9.82 -9.98
C LYS A 139 10.74 -10.68 -8.78
N LEU A 140 9.48 -10.60 -8.38
CA LEU A 140 8.91 -11.41 -7.33
C LEU A 140 8.58 -12.80 -7.89
N GLU A 141 9.02 -13.85 -7.20
CA GLU A 141 8.73 -15.23 -7.63
C GLU A 141 7.22 -15.50 -7.66
N TYR A 142 6.51 -14.97 -6.67
CA TYR A 142 5.06 -15.07 -6.53
C TYR A 142 4.52 -13.95 -5.66
N GLU A 143 3.48 -13.27 -6.10
CA GLU A 143 2.72 -12.30 -5.33
C GLU A 143 1.23 -12.52 -5.56
N CYS A 144 0.45 -12.45 -4.50
CA CYS A 144 -0.98 -12.79 -4.49
C CYS A 144 -1.78 -11.67 -3.83
N GLN A 145 -2.75 -11.13 -4.54
CA GLN A 145 -3.86 -10.36 -3.99
C GLN A 145 -4.93 -11.36 -3.55
N TYR A 146 -5.38 -11.28 -2.31
CA TYR A 146 -6.33 -12.24 -1.78
C TYR A 146 -7.42 -11.53 -0.97
N GLU A 147 -8.64 -11.50 -1.53
CA GLU A 147 -9.81 -10.86 -0.94
C GLU A 147 -9.53 -9.40 -0.50
N GLU A 148 -8.83 -8.67 -1.37
CA GLU A 148 -8.48 -7.25 -1.16
C GLU A 148 -8.99 -6.42 -2.34
N THR A 149 -9.32 -5.13 -2.10
CA THR A 149 -9.47 -4.17 -3.19
C THR A 149 -8.11 -3.90 -3.83
N ASN A 150 -8.09 -3.36 -5.04
CA ASN A 150 -6.83 -3.04 -5.71
C ASN A 150 -6.03 -1.99 -4.92
N PHE A 151 -6.70 -1.01 -4.30
CA PHE A 151 -6.01 -0.01 -3.50
C PHE A 151 -5.41 -0.61 -2.22
N ARG A 152 -6.16 -1.43 -1.48
CA ARG A 152 -5.65 -2.14 -0.30
C ARG A 152 -4.47 -3.04 -0.63
N PHE A 153 -4.51 -3.71 -1.77
CA PHE A 153 -3.38 -4.51 -2.23
C PHE A 153 -2.14 -3.64 -2.51
N ILE A 154 -2.30 -2.48 -3.19
CA ILE A 154 -1.20 -1.54 -3.42
C ILE A 154 -0.65 -0.99 -2.07
N GLN A 155 -1.52 -0.65 -1.12
CA GLN A 155 -1.11 -0.27 0.24
C GLN A 155 -0.31 -1.39 0.93
N ARG A 156 -0.77 -2.66 0.82
CA ARG A 156 -0.04 -3.80 1.37
C ARG A 156 1.32 -4.01 0.69
N LEU A 157 1.42 -3.83 -0.62
CA LEU A 157 2.71 -3.86 -1.31
C LEU A 157 3.63 -2.75 -0.82
N ALA A 158 3.11 -1.52 -0.64
CA ALA A 158 3.87 -0.42 -0.07
C ALA A 158 4.38 -0.74 1.35
N ARG A 159 3.54 -1.36 2.19
CA ARG A 159 3.92 -1.83 3.53
C ARG A 159 4.97 -2.94 3.49
N GLN A 160 4.76 -3.99 2.69
CA GLN A 160 5.63 -5.16 2.65
C GLN A 160 7.04 -4.84 2.15
N TYR A 161 7.13 -3.90 1.20
CA TYR A 161 8.40 -3.53 0.55
C TYR A 161 8.94 -2.17 1.00
N GLN A 162 8.26 -1.49 1.96
CA GLN A 162 8.56 -0.14 2.46
C GLN A 162 8.73 0.88 1.33
N GLU A 163 7.80 0.87 0.39
CA GLU A 163 7.76 1.82 -0.72
C GLU A 163 6.87 3.03 -0.36
N TRP A 164 7.19 4.17 -0.94
CA TRP A 164 6.36 5.37 -0.79
C TRP A 164 5.03 5.18 -1.50
N LEU A 165 3.95 5.66 -0.88
CA LEU A 165 2.62 5.65 -1.48
C LEU A 165 1.87 6.92 -1.12
N TYR A 166 1.48 7.71 -2.13
CA TYR A 166 0.61 8.86 -1.97
C TYR A 166 0.00 9.27 -3.32
N TYR A 167 -0.92 10.21 -3.29
CA TYR A 167 -1.48 10.85 -4.49
C TYR A 167 -1.01 12.30 -4.55
N ASP A 168 -0.37 12.72 -5.65
CA ASP A 168 0.20 14.07 -5.78
C ASP A 168 -0.81 15.14 -6.21
N GLY A 169 -2.09 14.76 -6.34
CA GLY A 169 -3.19 15.56 -6.86
C GLY A 169 -3.63 15.14 -8.26
N GLN A 170 -2.80 14.45 -9.02
CA GLN A 170 -3.09 13.95 -10.36
C GLN A 170 -2.68 12.50 -10.58
N ASN A 171 -1.60 12.06 -9.95
CA ASN A 171 -1.03 10.72 -10.11
C ASN A 171 -0.94 9.98 -8.77
N LEU A 172 -1.17 8.68 -8.80
CA LEU A 172 -0.74 7.81 -7.72
C LEU A 172 0.78 7.62 -7.82
N VAL A 173 1.50 8.00 -6.77
CA VAL A 173 2.95 7.84 -6.66
C VAL A 173 3.24 6.58 -5.86
N PHE A 174 3.94 5.62 -6.48
CA PHE A 174 4.41 4.40 -5.83
C PHE A 174 5.93 4.28 -5.96
N GLY A 175 6.63 4.34 -4.84
CA GLY A 175 8.08 4.47 -4.76
C GLY A 175 8.52 5.94 -4.71
N LYS A 176 9.80 6.15 -4.36
CA LYS A 176 10.34 7.49 -4.16
C LYS A 176 10.41 8.27 -5.48
N PRO A 177 9.76 9.44 -5.58
CA PRO A 177 9.81 10.27 -6.79
C PRO A 177 11.17 10.94 -6.92
N GLN A 178 11.45 11.51 -8.10
CA GLN A 178 12.56 12.45 -8.25
C GLN A 178 12.27 13.70 -7.42
N ALA A 179 13.34 14.28 -6.85
CA ALA A 179 13.21 15.51 -6.06
C ALA A 179 12.58 16.64 -6.91
N GLY A 180 11.48 17.18 -6.42
CA GLY A 180 10.82 18.35 -7.00
C GLY A 180 11.47 19.67 -6.57
N SER A 181 10.85 20.79 -6.95
CA SER A 181 11.23 22.11 -6.48
C SER A 181 10.92 22.26 -4.99
N THR A 182 11.77 22.99 -4.28
CA THR A 182 11.57 23.31 -2.85
C THR A 182 10.86 24.64 -2.72
N THR A 183 9.77 24.66 -1.95
CA THR A 183 9.03 25.89 -1.60
C THR A 183 9.55 26.45 -0.28
N LYS A 184 9.97 27.71 -0.29
CA LYS A 184 10.42 28.39 0.92
C LYS A 184 9.21 28.93 1.68
N LEU A 185 9.15 28.65 2.98
CA LEU A 185 8.14 29.18 3.91
C LEU A 185 8.81 29.84 5.10
N THR A 186 8.30 31.00 5.54
CA THR A 186 8.85 31.77 6.65
C THR A 186 7.77 31.99 7.70
N TYR A 187 8.02 31.56 8.94
CA TYR A 187 7.15 31.89 10.08
C TYR A 187 7.07 33.39 10.31
N GLY A 188 5.84 33.91 10.41
CA GLY A 188 5.54 35.34 10.49
C GLY A 188 5.37 36.03 9.13
N GLU A 189 5.59 35.32 8.00
CA GLU A 189 5.33 35.79 6.62
C GLU A 189 4.28 34.89 5.97
N ASP A 190 4.69 33.66 5.55
CA ASP A 190 3.86 32.67 4.88
C ASP A 190 3.24 31.62 5.83
N LEU A 191 3.81 31.52 7.04
CA LEU A 191 3.34 30.60 8.10
C LEU A 191 2.81 31.45 9.27
N SER A 192 1.54 31.26 9.61
CA SER A 192 0.90 31.86 10.79
C SER A 192 1.11 31.03 12.05
N VAL A 193 1.20 29.72 11.93
CA VAL A 193 1.49 28.76 13.01
C VAL A 193 2.62 27.83 12.58
N LEU A 194 3.51 27.51 13.50
CA LEU A 194 4.59 26.55 13.32
C LEU A 194 4.90 25.86 14.64
N ASP A 195 4.65 24.56 14.71
CA ASP A 195 5.09 23.70 15.82
C ASP A 195 6.20 22.78 15.35
N VAL A 196 7.22 22.60 16.15
CA VAL A 196 8.33 21.67 15.92
C VAL A 196 8.28 20.61 17.00
N CYS A 197 8.03 19.36 16.61
CA CYS A 197 7.74 18.28 17.51
C CYS A 197 8.76 17.14 17.39
N SER A 198 8.94 16.40 18.47
CA SER A 198 9.67 15.14 18.50
C SER A 198 8.94 14.13 19.39
N GLN A 199 8.99 12.85 19.03
CA GLN A 199 8.29 11.78 19.75
C GLN A 199 9.05 10.46 19.70
N THR A 200 8.90 9.65 20.75
CA THR A 200 9.43 8.30 20.78
C THR A 200 8.50 7.35 20.02
N LEU A 201 8.98 6.71 18.98
CA LEU A 201 8.22 5.77 18.14
C LEU A 201 8.96 4.46 17.92
N ALA A 202 10.21 4.58 17.48
CA ALA A 202 11.00 3.45 17.06
C ALA A 202 11.44 2.60 18.23
N ARG A 203 11.47 1.30 18.01
CA ARG A 203 12.06 0.30 18.88
C ARG A 203 12.75 -0.74 18.02
N PRO A 204 13.81 -1.40 18.52
CA PRO A 204 14.52 -2.39 17.76
C PRO A 204 13.62 -3.59 17.47
N ILE A 205 13.76 -4.12 16.26
CA ILE A 205 13.09 -5.34 15.81
C ILE A 205 14.13 -6.36 15.34
N LYS A 206 13.85 -7.64 15.58
CA LYS A 206 14.66 -8.75 15.07
C LYS A 206 13.74 -9.85 14.54
N GLY A 207 14.30 -10.73 13.73
CA GLY A 207 13.51 -11.85 13.24
C GLY A 207 14.29 -12.76 12.32
N SER A 208 13.57 -13.69 11.72
CA SER A 208 14.15 -14.70 10.85
C SER A 208 13.28 -14.96 9.63
N SER A 209 13.91 -15.50 8.60
CA SER A 209 13.22 -16.03 7.42
C SER A 209 13.87 -17.35 6.99
N TYR A 210 13.05 -18.37 6.73
CA TYR A 210 13.52 -19.66 6.23
C TYR A 210 13.33 -19.76 4.73
N HIS A 211 14.41 -20.08 4.01
CA HIS A 211 14.43 -20.31 2.57
C HIS A 211 14.59 -21.80 2.26
N SER A 212 13.51 -22.45 1.86
CA SER A 212 13.44 -23.90 1.73
C SER A 212 14.28 -24.48 0.57
N VAL A 213 14.60 -23.68 -0.44
CA VAL A 213 15.40 -24.14 -1.59
C VAL A 213 16.85 -24.40 -1.18
N ASN A 214 17.37 -23.60 -0.26
CA ASN A 214 18.75 -23.70 0.24
C ASN A 214 18.83 -24.35 1.62
N ASP A 215 17.66 -24.73 2.21
CA ASP A 215 17.54 -25.21 3.59
C ASP A 215 18.26 -24.30 4.60
N GLN A 216 18.01 -22.99 4.49
CA GLN A 216 18.71 -22.00 5.28
C GLN A 216 17.77 -21.04 6.02
N THR A 217 18.04 -20.86 7.31
CA THR A 217 17.38 -19.83 8.13
C THR A 217 18.31 -18.63 8.24
N TYR A 218 17.84 -17.49 7.76
CA TYR A 218 18.52 -16.20 7.92
C TYR A 218 17.95 -15.50 9.14
N ASN A 219 18.82 -14.93 9.98
CA ASN A 219 18.45 -14.08 11.12
C ASN A 219 18.91 -12.65 10.84
N GLY A 220 18.09 -11.69 11.23
CA GLY A 220 18.36 -10.28 11.05
C GLY A 220 17.82 -9.43 12.20
N GLN A 221 18.33 -8.21 12.30
CA GLN A 221 17.92 -7.22 13.28
C GLN A 221 17.99 -5.83 12.64
N SER A 222 17.11 -4.92 13.06
CA SER A 222 17.18 -3.52 12.70
C SER A 222 18.47 -2.88 13.25
N PRO A 223 19.07 -1.92 12.52
CA PRO A 223 20.22 -1.16 13.06
C PRO A 223 19.79 -0.25 14.19
N ASP A 224 20.73 0.07 15.09
CA ASP A 224 20.52 1.01 16.21
C ASP A 224 20.79 2.48 15.78
N THR A 225 20.66 2.78 14.49
CA THR A 225 20.85 4.13 13.92
C THR A 225 19.71 4.46 12.97
N ALA A 226 19.19 5.69 13.06
CA ALA A 226 18.12 6.17 12.19
C ALA A 226 18.70 7.06 11.08
N ALA A 227 18.72 6.56 9.85
CA ALA A 227 19.20 7.33 8.71
C ALA A 227 18.21 8.45 8.33
N GLY A 228 18.75 9.61 7.93
CA GLY A 228 17.96 10.73 7.41
C GLY A 228 17.19 11.54 8.45
N GLN A 229 17.35 11.27 9.72
CA GLN A 229 16.76 12.06 10.78
C GLN A 229 17.51 13.38 10.99
N ASN A 230 16.79 14.45 11.35
CA ASN A 230 17.40 15.67 11.87
C ASN A 230 17.86 15.45 13.32
N THR A 231 18.49 16.47 13.94
CA THR A 231 19.00 16.38 15.32
C THR A 231 17.93 15.99 16.34
N LEU A 232 16.71 16.53 16.20
CA LEU A 232 15.58 16.22 17.09
C LEU A 232 15.08 14.80 16.89
N GLY A 233 14.97 14.36 15.63
CA GLY A 233 14.55 12.99 15.30
C GLY A 233 15.57 11.96 15.76
N GLN A 234 16.87 12.23 15.65
CA GLN A 234 17.92 11.36 16.17
C GLN A 234 17.85 11.24 17.71
N ALA A 235 17.70 12.36 18.41
CA ALA A 235 17.54 12.35 19.87
C ALA A 235 16.28 11.60 20.32
N ALA A 236 15.18 11.74 19.60
CA ALA A 236 13.93 10.98 19.85
C ALA A 236 14.10 9.50 19.59
N PHE A 237 14.84 9.12 18.53
CA PHE A 237 15.17 7.74 18.22
C PHE A 237 16.05 7.10 19.32
N ASP A 238 17.11 7.78 19.75
CA ASP A 238 17.98 7.33 20.84
C ASP A 238 17.19 7.15 22.15
N SER A 239 16.27 8.09 22.45
CA SER A 239 15.36 7.99 23.58
C SER A 239 14.40 6.79 23.45
N SER A 240 13.95 6.47 22.23
CA SER A 240 13.12 5.26 21.98
C SER A 240 13.88 3.98 22.24
N LEU A 241 15.16 3.88 21.83
CA LEU A 241 16.01 2.72 22.13
C LEU A 241 16.26 2.56 23.63
N ALA A 242 16.47 3.67 24.34
CA ALA A 242 16.63 3.66 25.79
C ALA A 242 15.33 3.24 26.54
N LEU A 243 14.18 3.63 26.01
CA LEU A 243 12.87 3.31 26.59
C LEU A 243 12.46 1.85 26.31
N PHE A 244 12.72 1.35 25.10
CA PHE A 244 12.31 0.03 24.63
C PHE A 244 13.54 -0.86 24.42
N THR A 245 14.09 -1.38 25.49
CA THR A 245 15.39 -2.10 25.48
C THR A 245 15.33 -3.50 24.88
N ALA A 246 14.15 -4.12 24.80
CA ALA A 246 13.99 -5.48 24.25
C ALA A 246 13.51 -5.43 22.81
N PRO A 247 14.27 -5.97 21.82
CA PRO A 247 13.82 -6.04 20.44
C PRO A 247 12.53 -6.86 20.28
N ALA A 248 11.56 -6.32 19.54
CA ALA A 248 10.38 -7.09 19.14
C ALA A 248 10.80 -8.18 18.14
N VAL A 249 10.28 -9.40 18.32
CA VAL A 249 10.56 -10.54 17.42
C VAL A 249 9.47 -10.61 16.37
N GLN A 250 9.83 -10.40 15.11
CA GLN A 250 8.89 -10.37 13.99
C GLN A 250 9.40 -11.21 12.83
N ARG A 251 8.49 -11.78 12.03
CA ARG A 251 8.85 -12.38 10.74
C ARG A 251 8.98 -11.30 9.67
N ALA A 252 9.80 -11.54 8.66
CA ALA A 252 9.76 -10.72 7.44
C ALA A 252 8.43 -10.96 6.70
N GLU A 253 7.73 -9.89 6.33
CA GLU A 253 6.49 -9.98 5.57
C GLU A 253 6.75 -10.47 4.13
N PRO A 254 7.72 -9.91 3.38
CA PRO A 254 8.05 -10.40 2.04
C PRO A 254 8.76 -11.77 2.08
N ARG A 255 8.79 -12.43 0.95
CA ARG A 255 9.62 -13.64 0.78
C ARG A 255 11.07 -13.23 0.67
N ILE A 256 11.90 -13.78 1.55
CA ILE A 256 13.35 -13.51 1.63
C ILE A 256 14.12 -14.70 1.06
N THR A 257 15.06 -14.45 0.19
CA THR A 257 15.88 -15.48 -0.47
C THR A 257 17.33 -15.53 0.01
N ASN A 258 17.80 -14.46 0.65
CA ASN A 258 19.16 -14.36 1.17
C ASN A 258 19.27 -13.40 2.37
N LYS A 259 20.40 -13.42 3.04
CA LYS A 259 20.68 -12.59 4.23
C LYS A 259 20.62 -11.10 3.93
N GLY A 260 21.16 -10.66 2.77
CA GLY A 260 21.17 -9.25 2.40
C GLY A 260 19.76 -8.66 2.22
N GLU A 261 18.83 -9.43 1.64
CA GLU A 261 17.41 -9.02 1.55
C GLU A 261 16.77 -8.88 2.92
N LEU A 262 17.07 -9.80 3.86
CA LEU A 262 16.54 -9.72 5.21
C LEU A 262 17.05 -8.49 5.96
N ASP A 263 18.35 -8.20 5.85
CA ASP A 263 18.95 -7.03 6.50
C ASP A 263 18.41 -5.72 5.91
N ALA A 264 18.29 -5.65 4.59
CA ALA A 264 17.68 -4.51 3.91
C ALA A 264 16.20 -4.32 4.32
N TYR A 265 15.44 -5.42 4.49
CA TYR A 265 14.07 -5.36 4.98
C TYR A 265 14.00 -4.76 6.39
N PHE A 266 14.80 -5.25 7.36
CA PHE A 266 14.77 -4.72 8.72
C PHE A 266 15.29 -3.28 8.81
N GLN A 267 16.28 -2.93 7.99
CA GLN A 267 16.75 -1.54 7.90
C GLN A 267 15.66 -0.59 7.40
N ARG A 268 15.00 -0.91 6.27
CA ARG A 268 13.94 -0.08 5.73
C ARG A 268 12.71 -0.04 6.63
N ARG A 269 12.37 -1.16 7.27
CA ARG A 269 11.30 -1.22 8.25
C ARG A 269 11.55 -0.26 9.42
N GLN A 270 12.75 -0.28 9.99
CA GLN A 270 13.14 0.64 11.05
C GLN A 270 13.12 2.10 10.59
N GLN A 271 13.57 2.40 9.37
CA GLN A 271 13.51 3.74 8.79
C GLN A 271 12.07 4.25 8.65
N SER A 272 11.16 3.39 8.20
CA SER A 272 9.75 3.71 8.11
C SER A 272 9.10 3.91 9.49
N ASP A 273 9.36 3.00 10.44
CA ASP A 273 8.80 3.05 11.79
C ASP A 273 9.32 4.28 12.58
N SER A 274 10.51 4.78 12.26
CA SER A 274 11.11 5.96 12.89
C SER A 274 10.95 7.27 12.10
N ALA A 275 10.34 7.22 10.91
CA ALA A 275 10.27 8.39 10.02
C ALA A 275 9.64 9.62 10.68
N ALA A 276 8.62 9.43 11.50
CA ALA A 276 7.90 10.47 12.22
C ALA A 276 8.46 10.77 13.63
N SER A 277 9.68 10.38 13.96
CA SER A 277 10.31 10.69 15.25
C SER A 277 10.50 12.21 15.48
N SER A 278 10.64 12.97 14.39
CA SER A 278 10.55 14.43 14.38
C SER A 278 9.61 14.85 13.27
N PHE A 279 8.78 15.84 13.53
CA PHE A 279 7.83 16.38 12.57
C PHE A 279 7.53 17.85 12.88
N ILE A 280 7.00 18.55 11.91
CA ILE A 280 6.44 19.89 12.08
C ILE A 280 4.95 19.89 11.73
N THR A 281 4.19 20.77 12.40
CA THR A 281 2.86 21.16 11.95
C THR A 281 2.86 22.64 11.65
N GLY A 282 2.05 23.07 10.70
CA GLY A 282 1.98 24.47 10.31
C GLY A 282 0.66 24.85 9.70
N GLU A 283 0.43 26.15 9.71
CA GLU A 283 -0.72 26.83 9.13
C GLU A 283 -0.23 27.89 8.14
N SER A 284 -0.71 27.83 6.89
CA SER A 284 -0.19 28.68 5.80
C SER A 284 -1.29 29.12 4.84
N ASP A 285 -1.06 30.24 4.17
CA ASP A 285 -1.86 30.70 3.03
C ASP A 285 -1.25 30.32 1.66
N CYS A 286 -0.13 29.62 1.65
CA CYS A 286 0.57 29.17 0.44
C CYS A 286 -0.23 28.10 -0.31
N ARG A 287 -0.80 28.46 -1.47
CA ARG A 287 -1.75 27.64 -2.24
C ARG A 287 -1.11 26.51 -3.04
N ILE A 288 0.20 26.54 -3.26
CA ILE A 288 0.91 25.58 -4.10
C ILE A 288 1.37 24.31 -3.35
N LEU A 289 1.09 24.23 -2.07
CA LEU A 289 1.46 23.08 -1.24
C LEU A 289 0.53 21.89 -1.52
N THR A 290 1.06 20.68 -1.46
CA THR A 290 0.33 19.42 -1.56
C THR A 290 1.11 18.32 -0.85
N VAL A 291 0.53 17.15 -0.64
CA VAL A 291 1.26 15.98 -0.16
C VAL A 291 2.41 15.66 -1.11
N GLY A 292 3.60 15.40 -0.55
CA GLY A 292 4.84 15.20 -1.31
C GLY A 292 5.61 16.47 -1.64
N SER A 293 5.06 17.67 -1.39
CA SER A 293 5.80 18.94 -1.56
C SER A 293 6.97 19.02 -0.59
N ILE A 294 8.12 19.47 -1.08
CA ILE A 294 9.29 19.78 -0.25
C ILE A 294 9.25 21.25 0.13
N ILE A 295 9.34 21.54 1.43
CA ILE A 295 9.36 22.89 1.99
C ILE A 295 10.66 23.15 2.74
N ASP A 296 11.22 24.35 2.59
CA ASP A 296 12.34 24.87 3.37
C ASP A 296 11.82 25.90 4.35
N VAL A 297 11.83 25.56 5.63
CA VAL A 297 11.17 26.32 6.69
C VAL A 297 12.16 27.22 7.41
N HIS A 298 11.79 28.50 7.51
CA HIS A 298 12.57 29.54 8.16
C HIS A 298 11.76 30.23 9.25
N THR A 299 12.46 30.78 10.26
CA THR A 299 11.90 31.73 11.25
C THR A 299 12.44 33.13 10.98
N ALA A 300 11.57 34.13 11.04
CA ALA A 300 11.97 35.53 11.10
C ALA A 300 11.93 36.02 12.55
N ILE A 301 13.08 36.31 13.14
CA ILE A 301 13.17 36.89 14.49
C ILE A 301 13.31 38.40 14.35
N HIS A 302 12.32 39.14 14.86
CA HIS A 302 12.39 40.59 14.99
C HIS A 302 13.33 40.95 16.16
N THR A 303 14.55 41.38 15.88
CA THR A 303 15.38 42.03 16.87
C THR A 303 15.00 43.51 16.90
N GLY A 304 14.78 44.09 18.07
CA GLY A 304 14.17 45.41 18.29
C GLY A 304 14.78 46.65 17.62
N ILE A 305 15.57 46.48 16.57
CA ILE A 305 16.21 47.52 15.73
C ILE A 305 15.93 47.26 14.23
N GLY A 306 14.86 46.51 13.90
CA GLY A 306 14.49 46.29 12.48
C GLY A 306 15.37 45.31 11.72
N ILE A 307 16.23 44.54 12.38
CA ILE A 307 17.04 43.49 11.77
C ILE A 307 16.27 42.16 11.83
N HIS A 308 15.89 41.66 10.65
CA HIS A 308 15.29 40.31 10.51
C HIS A 308 16.42 39.29 10.39
N VAL A 309 16.62 38.46 11.39
CA VAL A 309 17.49 37.30 11.29
C VAL A 309 16.61 36.12 10.86
N LYS A 310 16.79 35.62 9.62
CA LYS A 310 16.12 34.42 9.12
C LYS A 310 16.99 33.22 9.44
N ASN A 311 16.52 32.36 10.33
CA ASN A 311 17.16 31.07 10.64
C ASN A 311 16.41 29.93 9.94
N SER A 312 17.14 29.06 9.25
CA SER A 312 16.57 27.84 8.69
C SER A 312 16.30 26.84 9.81
N ILE A 313 15.11 26.26 9.82
CA ILE A 313 14.71 25.14 10.69
C ILE A 313 15.03 23.82 9.99
N GLY A 314 15.04 23.81 8.66
CA GLY A 314 15.35 22.65 7.83
C GLY A 314 14.37 22.45 6.70
N THR A 315 14.62 21.40 5.94
CA THR A 315 13.77 20.99 4.81
C THR A 315 12.88 19.82 5.21
N TYR A 316 11.61 19.90 4.84
CA TYR A 316 10.59 18.92 5.22
C TYR A 316 9.76 18.50 4.00
N ILE A 317 9.19 17.30 4.04
CA ILE A 317 8.23 16.79 3.07
C ILE A 317 6.83 16.76 3.71
N ILE A 318 5.85 17.33 3.04
CA ILE A 318 4.46 17.33 3.52
C ILE A 318 3.87 15.93 3.38
N THR A 319 3.39 15.38 4.50
CA THR A 319 2.73 14.06 4.56
C THR A 319 1.24 14.15 4.74
N GLU A 320 0.75 15.25 5.31
CA GLU A 320 -0.68 15.53 5.42
C GLU A 320 -0.91 17.02 5.18
N ILE A 321 -1.99 17.37 4.49
CA ILE A 321 -2.43 18.75 4.32
C ILE A 321 -3.95 18.82 4.14
N THR A 322 -4.56 19.80 4.81
CA THR A 322 -5.97 20.13 4.64
C THR A 322 -6.07 21.55 4.10
N HIS A 323 -6.63 21.70 2.92
CA HIS A 323 -6.93 22.99 2.30
C HIS A 323 -8.37 23.38 2.62
N VAL A 324 -8.56 24.62 3.01
CA VAL A 324 -9.87 25.23 3.22
C VAL A 324 -9.94 26.51 2.43
N ALA A 325 -10.88 26.59 1.51
CA ALA A 325 -11.15 27.78 0.72
C ALA A 325 -12.64 28.19 0.90
N GLY A 326 -12.92 29.47 0.90
CA GLY A 326 -14.24 30.00 1.14
C GLY A 326 -14.59 31.19 0.24
N MET A 327 -15.76 31.79 0.51
CA MET A 327 -16.20 32.99 -0.19
C MET A 327 -15.20 34.14 -0.02
N GLY A 328 -15.14 35.03 -1.02
CA GLY A 328 -14.24 36.20 -0.97
C GLY A 328 -12.76 35.84 -1.15
N ASP A 329 -12.48 34.69 -1.75
CA ASP A 329 -11.11 34.21 -2.01
C ASP A 329 -10.29 33.93 -0.73
N SER A 330 -10.99 33.66 0.39
CA SER A 330 -10.34 33.21 1.62
C SER A 330 -9.72 31.83 1.41
N TYR A 331 -8.48 31.66 1.86
CA TYR A 331 -7.77 30.40 1.75
C TYR A 331 -6.80 30.21 2.92
N GLN A 332 -6.76 28.98 3.42
CA GLN A 332 -5.82 28.55 4.45
C GLN A 332 -5.56 27.06 4.31
N ASN A 333 -4.38 26.62 4.69
CA ASN A 333 -4.08 25.20 4.82
C ASN A 333 -3.41 24.89 6.16
N TYR A 334 -3.58 23.64 6.57
CA TYR A 334 -3.00 23.04 7.76
C TYR A 334 -2.21 21.81 7.33
N PHE A 335 -0.94 21.70 7.70
CA PHE A 335 -0.12 20.60 7.25
C PHE A 335 0.71 19.96 8.35
N THR A 336 1.05 18.68 8.14
CA THR A 336 2.10 17.95 8.87
C THR A 336 3.20 17.58 7.88
N ALA A 337 4.45 17.78 8.29
CA ALA A 337 5.60 17.45 7.46
C ALA A 337 6.73 16.79 8.25
N LEU A 338 7.43 15.86 7.60
CA LEU A 338 8.56 15.11 8.13
C LEU A 338 9.87 15.63 7.53
N PRO A 339 11.04 15.40 8.16
CA PRO A 339 12.33 15.77 7.56
C PRO A 339 12.46 15.19 6.14
N SER A 340 12.78 16.01 5.14
CA SER A 340 12.87 15.56 3.74
C SER A 340 14.01 14.61 3.44
N SER A 341 14.98 14.51 4.38
CA SER A 341 16.13 13.59 4.30
C SER A 341 15.82 12.15 4.67
N ILE A 342 14.61 11.85 5.19
CA ILE A 342 14.22 10.47 5.50
C ILE A 342 14.23 9.60 4.24
N PRO A 343 14.78 8.37 4.31
CA PRO A 343 14.82 7.51 3.13
C PRO A 343 13.47 6.88 2.79
N THR A 344 12.60 6.69 3.79
CA THR A 344 11.32 6.00 3.66
C THR A 344 10.23 6.75 4.43
N LEU A 345 9.04 6.91 3.86
CA LEU A 345 7.86 7.42 4.55
C LEU A 345 7.27 6.37 5.52
N PRO A 346 6.45 6.79 6.50
CA PRO A 346 5.63 5.85 7.26
C PRO A 346 4.83 4.94 6.34
N CYS A 347 4.88 3.63 6.59
CA CYS A 347 4.13 2.66 5.79
C CYS A 347 2.64 2.70 6.11
N PRO A 348 1.77 2.28 5.16
CA PRO A 348 0.36 2.13 5.40
C PRO A 348 0.07 1.17 6.56
N ASP A 349 -0.87 1.52 7.43
CA ASP A 349 -1.39 0.61 8.44
C ASP A 349 -2.61 -0.16 7.89
N VAL A 350 -2.33 -1.25 7.20
CA VAL A 350 -3.35 -2.11 6.59
C VAL A 350 -3.23 -3.53 7.11
N PRO A 351 -4.34 -4.24 7.33
CA PRO A 351 -4.29 -5.64 7.74
C PRO A 351 -3.65 -6.51 6.65
N LEU A 352 -2.93 -7.54 7.06
CA LEU A 352 -2.47 -8.56 6.15
C LEU A 352 -3.62 -9.53 5.85
N PRO A 353 -3.79 -9.99 4.60
CA PRO A 353 -4.83 -10.95 4.26
C PRO A 353 -4.58 -12.31 4.91
N VAL A 354 -5.65 -13.00 5.27
CA VAL A 354 -5.65 -14.32 5.87
C VAL A 354 -6.19 -15.32 4.86
N ALA A 355 -5.32 -16.15 4.30
CA ALA A 355 -5.70 -17.14 3.29
C ALA A 355 -6.07 -18.48 3.93
N HIS A 356 -7.29 -18.93 3.68
CA HIS A 356 -7.79 -20.23 4.13
C HIS A 356 -7.40 -21.37 3.19
N THR A 357 -7.38 -22.60 3.71
CA THR A 357 -7.16 -23.80 2.89
C THR A 357 -8.17 -23.90 1.77
N GLN A 358 -7.72 -24.25 0.57
CA GLN A 358 -8.56 -24.32 -0.60
C GLN A 358 -8.10 -25.39 -1.59
N GLN A 359 -9.03 -25.79 -2.44
CA GLN A 359 -8.78 -26.76 -3.49
C GLN A 359 -8.06 -26.12 -4.67
N ALA A 360 -7.16 -26.91 -5.29
CA ALA A 360 -6.45 -26.54 -6.51
C ALA A 360 -6.25 -27.75 -7.41
N VAL A 361 -5.85 -27.52 -8.66
CA VAL A 361 -5.46 -28.55 -9.61
C VAL A 361 -3.98 -28.39 -9.94
N VAL A 362 -3.24 -29.49 -9.96
CA VAL A 362 -1.82 -29.50 -10.36
C VAL A 362 -1.70 -29.21 -11.86
N VAL A 363 -0.94 -28.16 -12.20
CA VAL A 363 -0.69 -27.79 -13.60
C VAL A 363 0.68 -28.23 -14.10
N SER A 364 1.64 -28.40 -13.19
CA SER A 364 2.99 -28.95 -13.48
C SER A 364 3.61 -29.58 -12.24
N ASN A 365 4.29 -30.72 -12.42
CA ASN A 365 5.12 -31.40 -11.42
C ASN A 365 6.57 -31.61 -11.89
N GLU A 366 6.95 -31.01 -13.02
CA GLU A 366 8.31 -31.05 -13.58
C GLU A 366 9.17 -29.94 -12.99
N ASP A 367 9.45 -30.00 -11.67
CA ASP A 367 10.25 -29.00 -10.98
C ASP A 367 11.66 -28.90 -11.57
N PRO A 368 12.07 -27.73 -12.12
CA PRO A 368 13.40 -27.56 -12.73
C PRO A 368 14.54 -27.70 -11.73
N LYS A 369 14.26 -27.50 -10.43
CA LYS A 369 15.24 -27.69 -9.34
C LYS A 369 15.24 -29.12 -8.77
N LYS A 370 14.36 -30.00 -9.26
CA LYS A 370 14.24 -31.41 -8.81
C LYS A 370 14.01 -31.57 -7.30
N LEU A 371 13.25 -30.64 -6.69
CA LEU A 371 12.92 -30.63 -5.25
C LEU A 371 11.55 -31.23 -4.94
N GLY A 372 10.89 -31.87 -5.94
CA GLY A 372 9.55 -32.46 -5.78
C GLY A 372 8.44 -31.42 -5.54
N ARG A 373 8.63 -30.20 -6.01
CA ARG A 373 7.62 -29.14 -5.94
C ARG A 373 6.64 -29.24 -7.11
N VAL A 374 5.49 -28.65 -6.94
CA VAL A 374 4.46 -28.58 -7.99
C VAL A 374 4.02 -27.13 -8.21
N GLN A 375 3.45 -26.86 -9.38
CA GLN A 375 2.66 -25.66 -9.63
C GLN A 375 1.20 -26.05 -9.66
N VAL A 376 0.37 -25.25 -9.02
CA VAL A 376 -1.07 -25.50 -8.94
C VAL A 376 -1.86 -24.28 -9.38
N LYS A 377 -3.10 -24.52 -9.77
CA LYS A 377 -4.08 -23.49 -10.12
C LYS A 377 -5.28 -23.62 -9.20
N MET A 378 -5.52 -22.60 -8.39
CA MET A 378 -6.68 -22.49 -7.51
C MET A 378 -7.92 -22.13 -8.34
N ASN A 379 -9.12 -22.40 -7.83
CA ASN A 379 -10.37 -22.22 -8.58
C ASN A 379 -10.62 -20.78 -9.06
N TRP A 380 -10.15 -19.78 -8.31
CA TRP A 380 -10.28 -18.37 -8.69
C TRP A 380 -9.20 -17.90 -9.68
N GLN A 381 -8.11 -18.63 -9.85
CA GLN A 381 -7.05 -18.28 -10.80
C GLN A 381 -7.50 -18.51 -12.23
N THR A 382 -7.56 -17.47 -13.03
CA THR A 382 -7.99 -17.49 -14.43
C THR A 382 -6.82 -17.22 -15.39
N GLY A 383 -7.00 -17.53 -16.67
CA GLY A 383 -5.97 -17.27 -17.69
C GLY A 383 -4.60 -17.84 -17.32
N PRO A 384 -3.55 -17.02 -17.34
CA PRO A 384 -2.17 -17.45 -17.03
C PRO A 384 -1.85 -17.53 -15.53
N MET A 385 -2.79 -17.21 -14.65
CA MET A 385 -2.57 -17.24 -13.19
C MET A 385 -2.33 -18.67 -12.71
N GLN A 386 -1.33 -18.84 -11.88
CA GLN A 386 -0.97 -20.08 -11.18
C GLN A 386 -0.04 -19.75 -10.02
N THR A 387 0.31 -20.73 -9.19
CA THR A 387 1.33 -20.54 -8.15
C THR A 387 2.74 -20.60 -8.74
N SER A 388 3.73 -20.10 -8.00
CA SER A 388 5.13 -20.50 -8.18
C SER A 388 5.30 -21.99 -7.86
N TRP A 389 6.53 -22.51 -7.92
CA TRP A 389 6.85 -23.85 -7.47
C TRP A 389 6.68 -23.98 -5.96
N ILE A 390 5.69 -24.75 -5.50
CA ILE A 390 5.33 -24.92 -4.09
C ILE A 390 5.64 -26.33 -3.59
N ARG A 391 5.94 -26.45 -2.31
CA ARG A 391 6.26 -27.71 -1.66
C ARG A 391 5.01 -28.56 -1.49
N VAL A 392 5.24 -29.88 -1.47
CA VAL A 392 4.21 -30.88 -1.15
C VAL A 392 4.52 -31.47 0.21
N LEU A 393 3.53 -31.51 1.11
CA LEU A 393 3.62 -32.21 2.38
C LEU A 393 3.64 -33.73 2.12
N THR A 394 4.45 -34.46 2.86
CA THR A 394 4.53 -35.90 2.81
C THR A 394 4.61 -36.47 4.25
N PRO A 395 4.14 -37.69 4.53
CA PRO A 395 4.17 -38.27 5.86
C PRO A 395 5.56 -38.39 6.49
N ASP A 396 6.60 -38.63 5.67
CA ASP A 396 8.00 -38.64 6.09
C ASP A 396 8.90 -38.15 4.96
N ALA A 397 9.84 -37.28 5.30
CA ALA A 397 10.83 -36.76 4.36
C ALA A 397 12.12 -36.38 5.08
N GLY A 398 13.25 -36.79 4.55
CA GLY A 398 14.53 -36.41 5.14
C GLY A 398 15.72 -37.08 4.49
N THR A 399 16.79 -37.15 5.28
CA THR A 399 18.05 -37.79 4.95
C THR A 399 18.54 -38.65 6.11
N SER A 400 19.51 -39.54 5.87
CA SER A 400 20.24 -40.24 6.89
C SER A 400 21.65 -40.57 6.35
N ASP A 401 22.53 -41.01 7.21
CA ASP A 401 23.90 -41.39 6.81
C ASP A 401 23.93 -42.47 5.71
N LYS A 402 22.91 -43.37 5.72
CA LYS A 402 22.77 -44.42 4.72
C LYS A 402 21.97 -44.03 3.50
N VAL A 403 21.09 -43.02 3.64
CA VAL A 403 20.18 -42.55 2.57
C VAL A 403 20.33 -41.04 2.49
N PRO A 404 21.26 -40.52 1.71
CA PRO A 404 21.56 -39.08 1.68
C PRO A 404 20.49 -38.24 1.00
N THR A 405 19.57 -38.84 0.23
CA THR A 405 18.45 -38.12 -0.43
C THR A 405 17.22 -39.00 -0.46
N ASN A 406 16.03 -38.36 -0.49
CA ASN A 406 14.73 -39.02 -0.68
C ASN A 406 14.39 -40.12 0.37
N ARG A 407 14.86 -40.00 1.60
CA ARG A 407 14.37 -40.85 2.68
C ARG A 407 12.92 -40.47 2.99
N GLY A 408 12.02 -41.45 3.01
CA GLY A 408 10.61 -41.28 3.29
C GLY A 408 9.70 -41.57 2.08
N PHE A 409 8.58 -40.87 2.02
CA PHE A 409 7.57 -41.07 0.97
C PHE A 409 7.75 -40.05 -0.15
N VAL A 410 8.08 -40.51 -1.35
CA VAL A 410 8.22 -39.69 -2.56
C VAL A 410 7.00 -39.94 -3.46
N PHE A 411 5.90 -39.28 -3.15
CA PHE A 411 4.64 -39.33 -3.93
C PHE A 411 4.27 -37.89 -4.29
N ILE A 412 4.72 -37.47 -5.45
CA ILE A 412 4.43 -36.12 -5.97
C ILE A 412 3.14 -36.18 -6.78
N PRO A 413 2.14 -35.32 -6.51
CA PRO A 413 0.89 -35.28 -7.27
C PRO A 413 1.15 -35.10 -8.77
N GLU A 414 0.35 -35.79 -9.58
CA GLU A 414 0.45 -35.75 -11.03
C GLU A 414 -0.30 -34.54 -11.59
N LYS A 415 0.10 -34.12 -12.80
CA LYS A 415 -0.61 -33.09 -13.54
C LYS A 415 -2.08 -33.47 -13.74
N GLY A 416 -3.01 -32.62 -13.33
CA GLY A 416 -4.45 -32.85 -13.36
C GLY A 416 -5.04 -33.32 -12.03
N ASP A 417 -4.21 -33.74 -11.07
CA ASP A 417 -4.70 -34.14 -9.75
C ASP A 417 -5.27 -32.94 -8.98
N GLN A 418 -6.36 -33.23 -8.23
CA GLN A 418 -6.87 -32.28 -7.25
C GLN A 418 -6.06 -32.36 -5.96
N VAL A 419 -5.73 -31.20 -5.43
CA VAL A 419 -4.95 -31.07 -4.21
C VAL A 419 -5.57 -30.04 -3.26
N MET A 420 -5.37 -30.26 -1.96
CA MET A 420 -5.66 -29.24 -0.94
C MET A 420 -4.41 -28.38 -0.71
N VAL A 421 -4.56 -27.07 -0.81
CA VAL A 421 -3.51 -26.08 -0.57
C VAL A 421 -3.75 -25.39 0.75
N ALA A 422 -2.73 -25.27 1.56
CA ALA A 422 -2.68 -24.43 2.76
C ALA A 422 -1.61 -23.36 2.62
N PHE A 423 -1.59 -22.42 3.56
CA PHE A 423 -0.73 -21.25 3.53
C PHE A 423 0.06 -21.15 4.82
N ARG A 424 1.39 -21.09 4.74
CA ARG A 424 2.23 -20.91 5.93
C ARG A 424 2.01 -19.51 6.52
N TYR A 425 1.64 -19.44 7.79
CA TYR A 425 1.25 -18.23 8.51
C TYR A 425 -0.02 -17.57 7.94
N ASP A 426 -0.88 -18.36 7.31
CA ASP A 426 -2.08 -17.87 6.58
C ASP A 426 -1.77 -16.81 5.50
N ASP A 427 -0.51 -16.73 5.08
CA ASP A 427 0.00 -15.77 4.11
C ASP A 427 -0.25 -16.29 2.68
N PRO A 428 -1.09 -15.62 1.86
CA PRO A 428 -1.41 -16.06 0.50
C PRO A 428 -0.17 -16.16 -0.40
N ASN A 429 0.93 -15.50 -0.05
CA ASN A 429 2.21 -15.59 -0.75
C ASN A 429 3.02 -16.85 -0.40
N ARG A 430 2.56 -17.68 0.54
CA ARG A 430 3.30 -18.84 1.06
C ARG A 430 2.50 -20.15 0.97
N PRO A 431 1.91 -20.48 -0.22
CA PRO A 431 1.14 -21.71 -0.41
C PRO A 431 2.03 -22.95 -0.34
N PHE A 432 1.44 -24.07 0.09
CA PHE A 432 1.99 -25.41 0.00
C PHE A 432 0.87 -26.45 -0.10
N VAL A 433 1.15 -27.60 -0.71
CA VAL A 433 0.16 -28.68 -0.87
C VAL A 433 0.14 -29.55 0.38
N LEU A 434 -1.05 -29.74 0.97
CA LEU A 434 -1.31 -30.65 2.10
C LEU A 434 -1.41 -32.12 1.64
N GLY A 435 -1.94 -32.35 0.44
CA GLY A 435 -2.15 -33.68 -0.10
C GLY A 435 -3.12 -33.68 -1.27
N SER A 436 -3.28 -34.84 -1.92
CA SER A 436 -4.22 -35.04 -3.02
C SER A 436 -5.60 -35.44 -2.52
N LEU A 437 -6.61 -35.10 -3.31
CA LEU A 437 -8.01 -35.41 -3.03
C LEU A 437 -8.57 -36.33 -4.14
N PHE A 438 -9.23 -37.41 -3.74
CA PHE A 438 -10.08 -38.14 -4.67
C PHE A 438 -11.38 -37.36 -4.93
N HIS A 439 -11.90 -37.49 -6.16
CA HIS A 439 -13.18 -36.93 -6.57
C HIS A 439 -13.94 -37.95 -7.41
N GLY A 440 -15.20 -37.70 -7.74
CA GLY A 440 -16.09 -38.67 -8.42
C GLY A 440 -15.62 -39.27 -9.75
N LYS A 441 -14.55 -38.66 -10.35
CA LYS A 441 -13.93 -39.18 -11.60
C LYS A 441 -12.59 -39.88 -11.36
N SER A 442 -11.98 -39.75 -10.18
CA SER A 442 -10.61 -40.22 -9.91
C SER A 442 -10.53 -41.38 -8.92
N GLY A 443 -11.60 -41.72 -8.20
CA GLY A 443 -11.51 -42.82 -7.25
C GLY A 443 -12.83 -43.24 -6.62
N THR A 444 -12.89 -44.50 -6.23
CA THR A 444 -14.02 -45.12 -5.52
C THR A 444 -13.70 -45.40 -4.04
N GLY A 445 -12.55 -44.91 -3.53
CA GLY A 445 -12.05 -45.20 -2.19
C GLY A 445 -11.63 -46.69 -2.04
N GLY A 446 -11.70 -47.23 -0.83
CA GLY A 446 -11.32 -48.62 -0.49
C GLY A 446 -12.32 -49.69 -0.92
N GLY A 447 -13.15 -49.46 -1.94
CA GLY A 447 -14.24 -50.34 -2.36
C GLY A 447 -15.47 -50.22 -1.48
N SER A 448 -16.48 -51.08 -1.70
CA SER A 448 -17.80 -51.03 -1.05
C SER A 448 -17.77 -51.13 0.49
N SER A 449 -16.74 -51.75 1.06
CA SER A 449 -16.59 -51.93 2.51
C SER A 449 -15.32 -51.30 3.09
N ASN A 450 -14.63 -50.46 2.32
CA ASN A 450 -13.33 -49.89 2.67
C ASN A 450 -12.28 -50.93 3.11
N LYS A 451 -12.37 -52.15 2.59
CA LYS A 451 -11.48 -53.28 2.93
C LYS A 451 -10.14 -53.23 2.22
N THR A 452 -10.08 -52.56 1.09
CA THR A 452 -8.85 -52.48 0.28
C THR A 452 -8.03 -51.29 0.73
N LYS A 453 -6.76 -51.55 1.07
CA LYS A 453 -5.72 -50.53 1.25
C LYS A 453 -4.66 -50.75 0.18
N SER A 454 -4.37 -49.75 -0.63
CA SER A 454 -3.44 -49.92 -1.75
C SER A 454 -2.57 -48.70 -1.97
N LEU A 455 -1.37 -48.95 -2.49
CA LEU A 455 -0.51 -47.94 -3.11
C LEU A 455 -0.42 -48.31 -4.60
N THR A 456 -0.88 -47.45 -5.47
CA THR A 456 -0.84 -47.65 -6.91
C THR A 456 -0.11 -46.52 -7.58
N THR A 457 0.94 -46.83 -8.35
CA THR A 457 1.71 -45.83 -9.11
C THR A 457 1.02 -45.47 -10.42
N ARG A 458 1.41 -44.39 -11.06
CA ARG A 458 0.93 -43.99 -12.39
C ARG A 458 1.16 -45.03 -13.44
N SER A 459 2.23 -45.85 -13.34
CA SER A 459 2.54 -46.96 -14.26
C SER A 459 1.71 -48.21 -14.01
N GLY A 460 0.79 -48.22 -13.03
CA GLY A 460 -0.05 -49.34 -12.68
C GLY A 460 0.58 -50.36 -11.72
N CYS A 461 1.80 -50.14 -11.23
CA CYS A 461 2.35 -51.00 -10.17
C CYS A 461 1.55 -50.80 -8.88
N THR A 462 1.05 -51.90 -8.32
CA THR A 462 0.16 -51.86 -7.14
C THR A 462 0.73 -52.71 -5.99
N LEU A 463 0.80 -52.15 -4.81
CA LEU A 463 0.90 -52.84 -3.53
C LEU A 463 -0.44 -52.75 -2.82
N SER A 464 -1.12 -53.86 -2.61
CA SER A 464 -2.41 -53.87 -1.93
C SER A 464 -2.42 -54.80 -0.72
N LEU A 465 -3.10 -54.34 0.36
CA LEU A 465 -3.39 -55.11 1.56
C LEU A 465 -4.90 -55.31 1.56
N ILE A 466 -5.33 -56.58 1.40
CA ILE A 466 -6.77 -56.96 1.36
C ILE A 466 -6.99 -57.86 2.56
N HIS A 467 -7.96 -57.51 3.38
CA HIS A 467 -8.43 -58.43 4.44
C HIS A 467 -9.38 -59.42 3.78
N ILE A 468 -8.98 -60.69 3.77
CA ILE A 468 -9.76 -61.82 3.25
C ILE A 468 -10.72 -62.27 4.32
#